data_bd50a10d576399f95cbc632087e8a31e
#
_entry.id   bd50a10d576399f95cbc632087e8a31e
#
_cell.length_a   1.000
_cell.length_b   1.000
_cell.length_c   1.000
_cell.angle_alpha   90.00
_cell.angle_beta   90.00
_cell.angle_gamma   90.00
#
_symmetry.space_group_name_H-M   'P 1'
#
loop_
_entity.id
_entity.type
_entity.pdbx_description
1 polymer ?
#
loop_
_entity_poly.entity_id
_entity_poly.type
_entity_poly.pdbx_seq_one_letter_code
_entity_poly.pdbx_strand_id
1 'polypeptide(L)'
;MSACDKCGGTGFEIVTREAREFAQPCGCRRTTAGGDSFLGACRIPPRYEHCTLGNFDPVTAQHRAALEKAMYFCGGYPHLGAEEGLGLLFTGGNGVGKTHLAVATLRELVTGKGARAQFWDFHELMREIKRSYDPETRTTETQVLDPVVEVDLLVLDDLGAWKITDWMNDTLFYILNSRYLARRPSLITTNFQDVTARDAAHADQLVRREYLVDRIGQRLRSRLTEMCLRVPLDGEDFRERRQTANRNAVMGTSSAPPEPAPQQPPPRRPRFGG
;
A
#
# COMPACT_ATOMS: atom_id res chain seq x y z
N MET A 1 -19.43 -20.30 21.33
CA MET A 1 -18.94 -18.91 21.10
C MET A 1 -19.69 -18.03 22.06
N SER A 2 -19.02 -17.40 23.03
CA SER A 2 -19.66 -16.51 24.00
C SER A 2 -20.10 -15.23 23.28
N ALA A 3 -21.36 -14.86 23.41
CA ALA A 3 -21.87 -13.60 22.90
C ALA A 3 -21.14 -12.42 23.58
N CYS A 4 -20.88 -11.36 22.88
CA CYS A 4 -20.23 -10.16 23.44
C CYS A 4 -21.17 -9.50 24.46
N ASP A 5 -20.68 -9.24 25.65
CA ASP A 5 -21.46 -8.65 26.74
C ASP A 5 -22.00 -7.24 26.43
N LYS A 6 -21.40 -6.52 25.47
CA LYS A 6 -21.82 -5.16 25.10
C LYS A 6 -22.91 -5.13 24.03
N CYS A 7 -22.89 -6.07 23.08
CA CYS A 7 -23.81 -6.06 21.96
C CYS A 7 -24.66 -7.33 21.82
N GLY A 8 -24.51 -8.29 22.71
CA GLY A 8 -25.25 -9.56 22.64
C GLY A 8 -25.00 -10.36 21.37
N GLY A 9 -23.86 -10.10 20.67
CA GLY A 9 -23.54 -10.78 19.40
C GLY A 9 -24.04 -10.04 18.14
N THR A 10 -24.79 -8.93 18.26
CA THR A 10 -25.33 -8.17 17.12
C THR A 10 -24.25 -7.36 16.38
N GLY A 11 -23.09 -7.13 17.00
CA GLY A 11 -22.00 -6.32 16.45
C GLY A 11 -22.25 -4.81 16.48
N PHE A 12 -23.35 -4.35 17.07
CA PHE A 12 -23.67 -2.94 17.27
C PHE A 12 -24.06 -2.69 18.73
N GLU A 13 -23.58 -1.60 19.31
CA GLU A 13 -24.02 -1.08 20.61
C GLU A 13 -24.85 0.19 20.42
N ILE A 14 -25.88 0.33 21.22
CA ILE A 14 -26.71 1.54 21.20
C ILE A 14 -26.12 2.52 22.21
N VAL A 15 -25.73 3.69 21.72
CA VAL A 15 -25.21 4.79 22.55
C VAL A 15 -26.18 5.96 22.52
N THR A 16 -26.45 6.53 23.70
CA THR A 16 -27.30 7.71 23.79
C THR A 16 -26.42 8.97 23.79
N ARG A 17 -26.66 9.87 22.83
CA ARG A 17 -26.06 11.21 22.79
C ARG A 17 -27.19 12.24 22.64
N GLU A 18 -27.18 13.27 23.48
CA GLU A 18 -28.17 14.37 23.42
C GLU A 18 -29.63 13.86 23.41
N ALA A 19 -29.95 12.89 24.27
CA ALA A 19 -31.27 12.25 24.35
C ALA A 19 -31.74 11.50 23.09
N ARG A 20 -30.83 11.17 22.19
CA ARG A 20 -31.09 10.33 20.99
C ARG A 20 -30.24 9.07 21.06
N GLU A 21 -30.82 7.97 20.63
CA GLU A 21 -30.14 6.68 20.54
C GLU A 21 -29.53 6.52 19.15
N PHE A 22 -28.24 6.11 19.11
CA PHE A 22 -27.49 5.82 17.90
C PHE A 22 -26.90 4.42 17.98
N ALA A 23 -27.05 3.64 16.92
CA ALA A 23 -26.32 2.39 16.77
C ALA A 23 -24.90 2.70 16.28
N GLN A 24 -23.88 2.33 17.07
CA GLN A 24 -22.49 2.39 16.64
C GLN A 24 -21.88 0.99 16.60
N PRO A 25 -20.87 0.72 15.73
CA PRO A 25 -20.19 -0.57 15.71
C PRO A 25 -19.60 -0.91 17.06
N CYS A 26 -19.93 -2.08 17.60
CA CYS A 26 -19.37 -2.56 18.85
C CYS A 26 -17.88 -2.90 18.73
N GLY A 27 -17.12 -2.63 19.78
CA GLY A 27 -15.69 -2.98 19.82
C GLY A 27 -15.39 -4.47 19.62
N CYS A 28 -16.34 -5.37 19.89
CA CYS A 28 -16.18 -6.80 19.64
C CYS A 28 -16.14 -7.15 18.16
N ARG A 29 -16.64 -6.29 17.27
CA ARG A 29 -16.47 -6.45 15.81
C ARG A 29 -15.00 -6.42 15.38
N ARG A 30 -14.13 -5.83 16.22
CA ARG A 30 -12.69 -5.79 15.98
C ARG A 30 -11.96 -7.09 16.34
N THR A 31 -12.57 -7.96 17.16
CA THR A 31 -11.88 -9.10 17.78
C THR A 31 -12.45 -10.47 17.38
N THR A 32 -13.56 -10.53 16.66
CA THR A 32 -14.18 -11.80 16.29
C THR A 32 -14.21 -12.00 14.78
N ALA A 33 -13.81 -13.20 14.35
CA ALA A 33 -14.03 -13.93 13.07
C ALA A 33 -14.52 -13.19 11.78
N GLY A 34 -14.98 -11.95 11.89
CA GLY A 34 -15.41 -11.13 10.76
C GLY A 34 -14.24 -10.53 9.96
N GLY A 35 -13.11 -10.25 10.60
CA GLY A 35 -11.95 -9.64 9.93
C GLY A 35 -11.38 -10.51 8.82
N ASP A 36 -11.24 -11.81 9.06
CA ASP A 36 -10.73 -12.75 8.05
C ASP A 36 -11.73 -12.98 6.91
N SER A 37 -13.04 -12.98 7.21
CA SER A 37 -14.08 -13.07 6.18
C SER A 37 -14.11 -11.83 5.28
N PHE A 38 -13.89 -10.63 5.80
CA PHE A 38 -13.81 -9.40 5.01
C PHE A 38 -12.53 -9.34 4.17
N LEU A 39 -11.40 -9.84 4.68
CA LEU A 39 -10.16 -9.93 3.93
C LEU A 39 -10.27 -10.88 2.74
N GLY A 40 -11.02 -11.98 2.86
CA GLY A 40 -11.29 -12.89 1.75
C GLY A 40 -11.97 -12.22 0.55
N ALA A 41 -12.79 -11.19 0.79
CA ALA A 41 -13.45 -10.41 -0.27
C ALA A 41 -12.54 -9.34 -0.91
N CYS A 42 -11.37 -9.04 -0.31
CA CYS A 42 -10.49 -7.97 -0.77
C CYS A 42 -9.64 -8.33 -2.00
N ARG A 43 -9.68 -9.57 -2.48
CA ARG A 43 -8.88 -10.05 -3.63
C ARG A 43 -7.35 -9.94 -3.43
N ILE A 44 -6.87 -9.95 -2.19
CA ILE A 44 -5.44 -9.90 -1.91
C ILE A 44 -4.79 -11.19 -2.44
N PRO A 45 -3.74 -11.10 -3.30
CA PRO A 45 -3.05 -12.29 -3.75
C PRO A 45 -2.41 -13.06 -2.58
N PRO A 46 -2.43 -14.41 -2.56
CA PRO A 46 -1.91 -15.22 -1.44
C PRO A 46 -0.50 -14.87 -1.00
N ARG A 47 0.36 -14.48 -1.94
CA ARG A 47 1.73 -14.04 -1.65
C ARG A 47 1.84 -12.79 -0.77
N TYR A 48 0.77 -12.00 -0.66
CA TYR A 48 0.73 -10.75 0.11
C TYR A 48 -0.17 -10.83 1.35
N GLU A 49 -0.86 -11.94 1.58
CA GLU A 49 -1.74 -12.11 2.74
C GLU A 49 -1.03 -11.91 4.09
N HIS A 50 0.26 -12.18 4.14
CA HIS A 50 1.08 -12.00 5.33
C HIS A 50 1.51 -10.55 5.59
N CYS A 51 1.33 -9.64 4.61
CA CYS A 51 1.80 -8.26 4.72
C CYS A 51 1.01 -7.48 5.77
N THR A 52 1.72 -6.89 6.73
CA THR A 52 1.17 -6.01 7.78
C THR A 52 2.08 -4.81 7.97
N LEU A 53 1.58 -3.73 8.57
CA LEU A 53 2.43 -2.58 8.93
C LEU A 53 3.50 -2.98 9.95
N GLY A 54 3.18 -3.93 10.84
CA GLY A 54 4.09 -4.39 11.90
C GLY A 54 5.24 -5.28 11.41
N ASN A 55 5.10 -5.96 10.25
CA ASN A 55 6.16 -6.79 9.69
C ASN A 55 6.88 -6.16 8.48
N PHE A 56 6.59 -4.89 8.19
CA PHE A 56 7.38 -4.12 7.25
C PHE A 56 8.73 -3.76 7.87
N ASP A 57 9.84 -4.13 7.22
CA ASP A 57 11.20 -3.83 7.68
C ASP A 57 11.71 -2.50 7.09
N PRO A 58 11.74 -1.39 7.84
CA PRO A 58 12.13 -0.09 7.34
C PRO A 58 13.65 0.10 7.32
N VAL A 59 14.33 -0.48 6.35
CA VAL A 59 15.80 -0.47 6.23
C VAL A 59 16.38 0.93 5.99
N THR A 60 15.69 1.77 5.21
CA THR A 60 16.14 3.13 4.87
C THR A 60 15.32 4.21 5.60
N ALA A 61 15.82 5.46 5.60
CA ALA A 61 15.05 6.60 6.10
C ALA A 61 13.76 6.80 5.29
N GLN A 62 13.79 6.55 3.98
CA GLN A 62 12.60 6.63 3.14
C GLN A 62 11.59 5.54 3.47
N HIS A 63 12.03 4.31 3.77
CA HIS A 63 11.14 3.25 4.23
C HIS A 63 10.44 3.63 5.54
N ARG A 64 11.15 4.24 6.50
CA ARG A 64 10.55 4.74 7.76
C ARG A 64 9.51 5.80 7.48
N ALA A 65 9.84 6.81 6.68
CA ALA A 65 8.91 7.86 6.29
C ALA A 65 7.68 7.32 5.53
N ALA A 66 7.86 6.31 4.69
CA ALA A 66 6.76 5.65 3.98
C ALA A 66 5.83 4.89 4.93
N LEU A 67 6.40 4.16 5.89
CA LEU A 67 5.64 3.46 6.94
C LEU A 67 4.86 4.46 7.81
N GLU A 68 5.50 5.56 8.25
CA GLU A 68 4.84 6.63 9.02
C GLU A 68 3.67 7.25 8.27
N LYS A 69 3.83 7.53 6.97
CA LYS A 69 2.72 8.03 6.12
C LYS A 69 1.58 7.03 6.00
N ALA A 70 1.88 5.74 5.86
CA ALA A 70 0.87 4.69 5.82
C ALA A 70 0.11 4.59 7.15
N MET A 71 0.82 4.66 8.29
CA MET A 71 0.22 4.66 9.63
C MET A 71 -0.62 5.92 9.86
N TYR A 72 -0.13 7.10 9.46
CA TYR A 72 -0.86 8.35 9.52
C TYR A 72 -2.17 8.29 8.71
N PHE A 73 -2.09 7.75 7.48
CA PHE A 73 -3.25 7.51 6.62
C PHE A 73 -4.29 6.61 7.31
N CYS A 74 -3.87 5.50 7.92
CA CYS A 74 -4.76 4.62 8.67
C CYS A 74 -5.40 5.31 9.87
N GLY A 75 -4.64 6.13 10.59
CA GLY A 75 -5.13 6.89 11.75
C GLY A 75 -6.21 7.90 11.37
N GLY A 76 -6.00 8.65 10.29
CA GLY A 76 -6.89 9.69 9.81
C GLY A 76 -8.12 9.21 9.02
N TYR A 77 -8.12 7.96 8.55
CA TYR A 77 -9.23 7.40 7.79
C TYR A 77 -10.53 7.32 8.64
N PRO A 78 -11.72 7.64 8.11
CA PRO A 78 -12.05 8.09 6.76
C PRO A 78 -11.98 9.62 6.54
N HIS A 79 -11.62 10.38 7.55
CA HIS A 79 -11.67 11.85 7.59
C HIS A 79 -10.33 12.50 7.22
N LEU A 80 -9.64 11.96 6.23
CA LEU A 80 -8.43 12.57 5.69
C LEU A 80 -8.79 13.94 5.09
N GLY A 81 -8.17 15.00 5.62
CA GLY A 81 -8.48 16.36 5.26
C GLY A 81 -8.42 16.62 3.76
N ALA A 82 -9.21 17.57 3.28
CA ALA A 82 -9.27 17.95 1.88
C ALA A 82 -7.93 18.49 1.33
N GLU A 83 -7.00 18.88 2.23
CA GLU A 83 -5.69 19.48 1.88
C GLU A 83 -4.56 18.44 1.72
N GLU A 84 -4.74 17.19 2.18
CA GLU A 84 -3.66 16.18 2.23
C GLU A 84 -3.80 15.06 1.19
N GLY A 85 -4.75 15.18 0.25
CA GLY A 85 -5.05 14.12 -0.71
C GLY A 85 -5.87 12.97 -0.10
N LEU A 86 -6.59 12.24 -0.96
CA LEU A 86 -7.53 11.20 -0.54
C LEU A 86 -6.92 9.79 -0.56
N GLY A 87 -5.68 9.63 -0.96
CA GLY A 87 -5.01 8.34 -1.11
C GLY A 87 -3.50 8.44 -1.01
N LEU A 88 -2.80 7.32 -1.31
CA LEU A 88 -1.34 7.25 -1.33
C LEU A 88 -0.86 6.75 -2.68
N LEU A 89 0.19 7.39 -3.22
CA LEU A 89 0.91 6.94 -4.40
C LEU A 89 2.31 6.48 -4.00
N PHE A 90 2.51 5.17 -3.92
CA PHE A 90 3.80 4.55 -3.64
C PHE A 90 4.63 4.45 -4.92
N THR A 91 5.78 5.13 -4.95
CA THR A 91 6.68 5.17 -6.10
C THR A 91 8.05 4.61 -5.73
N GLY A 92 8.75 3.97 -6.68
CA GLY A 92 10.12 3.48 -6.44
C GLY A 92 10.43 2.23 -7.23
N GLY A 93 11.67 1.75 -7.16
CA GLY A 93 12.16 0.58 -7.87
C GLY A 93 11.42 -0.73 -7.55
N ASN A 94 11.81 -1.80 -8.24
CA ASN A 94 11.27 -3.14 -7.95
C ASN A 94 11.72 -3.61 -6.56
N GLY A 95 10.86 -4.38 -5.89
CA GLY A 95 11.20 -5.06 -4.63
C GLY A 95 11.40 -4.18 -3.39
N VAL A 96 11.23 -2.84 -3.48
CA VAL A 96 11.42 -1.92 -2.34
C VAL A 96 10.27 -1.89 -1.33
N GLY A 97 9.24 -2.74 -1.48
CA GLY A 97 8.16 -2.88 -0.50
C GLY A 97 6.87 -2.08 -0.77
N LYS A 98 6.68 -1.47 -1.95
CA LYS A 98 5.47 -0.70 -2.29
C LYS A 98 4.17 -1.49 -2.09
N THR A 99 4.06 -2.65 -2.75
CA THR A 99 2.89 -3.54 -2.66
C THR A 99 2.69 -4.04 -1.23
N HIS A 100 3.78 -4.31 -0.49
CA HIS A 100 3.69 -4.66 0.93
C HIS A 100 2.96 -3.57 1.73
N LEU A 101 3.41 -2.32 1.64
CA LEU A 101 2.79 -1.20 2.37
C LEU A 101 1.36 -0.94 1.91
N ALA A 102 1.06 -1.03 0.61
CA ALA A 102 -0.30 -0.86 0.10
C ALA A 102 -1.25 -1.92 0.67
N VAL A 103 -0.85 -3.20 0.65
CA VAL A 103 -1.64 -4.30 1.21
C VAL A 103 -1.73 -4.19 2.74
N ALA A 104 -0.63 -3.87 3.42
CA ALA A 104 -0.63 -3.69 4.87
C ALA A 104 -1.59 -2.59 5.31
N THR A 105 -1.62 -1.47 4.58
CA THR A 105 -2.56 -0.36 4.81
C THR A 105 -4.01 -0.79 4.57
N LEU A 106 -4.27 -1.52 3.47
CA LEU A 106 -5.59 -2.07 3.19
C LEU A 106 -6.06 -2.97 4.35
N ARG A 107 -5.22 -3.92 4.76
CA ARG A 107 -5.54 -4.85 5.85
C ARG A 107 -5.86 -4.14 7.15
N GLU A 108 -5.04 -3.14 7.53
CA GLU A 108 -5.26 -2.33 8.72
C GLU A 108 -6.62 -1.63 8.70
N LEU A 109 -7.01 -1.06 7.55
CA LEU A 109 -8.30 -0.37 7.42
C LEU A 109 -9.48 -1.34 7.40
N VAL A 110 -9.35 -2.50 6.75
CA VAL A 110 -10.41 -3.51 6.74
C VAL A 110 -10.62 -4.09 8.14
N THR A 111 -9.53 -4.51 8.81
CA THR A 111 -9.64 -5.16 10.13
C THR A 111 -9.89 -4.16 11.26
N GLY A 112 -9.25 -2.99 11.20
CA GLY A 112 -9.31 -1.97 12.26
C GLY A 112 -10.46 -0.99 12.13
N LYS A 113 -10.90 -0.66 10.92
CA LYS A 113 -11.94 0.36 10.65
C LYS A 113 -13.20 -0.21 9.99
N GLY A 114 -13.17 -1.48 9.54
CA GLY A 114 -14.29 -2.12 8.84
C GLY A 114 -14.51 -1.59 7.43
N ALA A 115 -13.49 -1.01 6.80
CA ALA A 115 -13.58 -0.51 5.44
C ALA A 115 -13.80 -1.66 4.45
N ARG A 116 -14.67 -1.46 3.45
CA ARG A 116 -14.74 -2.36 2.30
C ARG A 116 -13.60 -2.00 1.36
N ALA A 117 -12.77 -2.98 1.02
CA ALA A 117 -11.61 -2.73 0.20
C ALA A 117 -11.45 -3.78 -0.90
N GLN A 118 -10.82 -3.38 -2.00
CA GLN A 118 -10.41 -4.30 -3.06
C GLN A 118 -8.97 -4.03 -3.48
N PHE A 119 -8.25 -5.11 -3.73
CA PHE A 119 -6.94 -5.12 -4.36
C PHE A 119 -7.08 -5.55 -5.82
N TRP A 120 -6.44 -4.82 -6.70
CA TRP A 120 -6.33 -5.14 -8.11
C TRP A 120 -4.91 -4.88 -8.62
N ASP A 121 -4.34 -5.86 -9.31
CA ASP A 121 -3.28 -5.59 -10.26
C ASP A 121 -3.87 -4.82 -11.44
N PHE A 122 -3.21 -3.74 -11.88
CA PHE A 122 -3.74 -2.87 -12.94
C PHE A 122 -4.03 -3.64 -14.24
N HIS A 123 -3.10 -4.51 -14.64
CA HIS A 123 -3.26 -5.26 -15.88
C HIS A 123 -4.39 -6.32 -15.77
N GLU A 124 -4.50 -6.95 -14.62
CA GLU A 124 -5.59 -7.92 -14.36
C GLU A 124 -6.95 -7.23 -14.41
N LEU A 125 -7.08 -6.05 -13.78
CA LEU A 125 -8.30 -5.26 -13.84
C LEU A 125 -8.69 -4.92 -15.29
N MET A 126 -7.74 -4.41 -16.09
CA MET A 126 -7.99 -4.08 -17.49
C MET A 126 -8.40 -5.31 -18.32
N ARG A 127 -7.81 -6.46 -18.04
CA ARG A 127 -8.20 -7.74 -18.68
C ARG A 127 -9.61 -8.14 -18.31
N GLU A 128 -9.97 -8.03 -17.05
CA GLU A 128 -11.30 -8.42 -16.57
C GLU A 128 -12.39 -7.51 -17.20
N ILE A 129 -12.15 -6.20 -17.25
CA ILE A 129 -13.04 -5.26 -17.93
C ILE A 129 -13.15 -5.60 -19.43
N LYS A 130 -12.02 -5.88 -20.08
CA LYS A 130 -12.04 -6.25 -21.51
C LYS A 130 -12.80 -7.54 -21.77
N ARG A 131 -12.71 -8.54 -20.87
CA ARG A 131 -13.46 -9.79 -20.97
C ARG A 131 -14.96 -9.58 -20.86
N SER A 132 -15.42 -8.59 -20.12
CA SER A 132 -16.85 -8.29 -19.99
C SER A 132 -17.51 -7.77 -21.27
N TYR A 133 -16.71 -7.42 -22.29
CA TYR A 133 -17.21 -7.04 -23.61
C TYR A 133 -17.49 -8.24 -24.54
N ASP A 134 -17.03 -9.43 -24.16
CA ASP A 134 -17.30 -10.64 -24.91
C ASP A 134 -18.75 -11.08 -24.68
N PRO A 135 -19.59 -11.19 -25.74
CA PRO A 135 -20.98 -11.60 -25.62
C PRO A 135 -21.19 -13.02 -25.03
N GLU A 136 -20.15 -13.86 -25.07
CA GLU A 136 -20.20 -15.18 -24.46
C GLU A 136 -20.03 -15.15 -22.95
N THR A 137 -19.51 -14.05 -22.40
CA THR A 137 -19.40 -13.88 -20.95
C THR A 137 -20.74 -13.42 -20.37
N ARG A 138 -21.12 -13.98 -19.23
CA ARG A 138 -22.31 -13.53 -18.49
C ARG A 138 -22.07 -12.29 -17.64
N THR A 139 -20.83 -11.81 -17.60
CA THR A 139 -20.43 -10.67 -16.79
C THR A 139 -20.48 -9.39 -17.62
N THR A 140 -21.20 -8.39 -17.15
CA THR A 140 -21.28 -7.08 -17.80
C THR A 140 -20.16 -6.17 -17.33
N GLU A 141 -19.83 -5.15 -18.13
CA GLU A 141 -18.84 -4.11 -17.75
C GLU A 141 -19.19 -3.47 -16.40
N THR A 142 -20.46 -3.15 -16.17
CA THR A 142 -20.96 -2.56 -14.93
C THR A 142 -20.71 -3.46 -13.72
N GLN A 143 -20.85 -4.76 -13.86
CA GLN A 143 -20.59 -5.73 -12.79
C GLN A 143 -19.11 -5.79 -12.39
N VAL A 144 -18.19 -5.38 -13.27
CA VAL A 144 -16.75 -5.28 -12.96
C VAL A 144 -16.40 -3.88 -12.45
N LEU A 145 -16.89 -2.84 -13.10
CA LEU A 145 -16.53 -1.45 -12.80
C LEU A 145 -17.18 -0.91 -11.53
N ASP A 146 -18.46 -1.17 -11.30
CA ASP A 146 -19.16 -0.61 -10.15
C ASP A 146 -18.49 -0.98 -8.81
N PRO A 147 -18.13 -2.25 -8.55
CA PRO A 147 -17.42 -2.61 -7.33
C PRO A 147 -16.08 -1.89 -7.16
N VAL A 148 -15.35 -1.65 -8.26
CA VAL A 148 -14.06 -0.95 -8.25
C VAL A 148 -14.22 0.54 -7.96
N VAL A 149 -15.26 1.15 -8.55
CA VAL A 149 -15.56 2.57 -8.33
C VAL A 149 -16.18 2.80 -6.95
N GLU A 150 -17.02 1.88 -6.46
CA GLU A 150 -17.83 2.07 -5.28
C GLU A 150 -17.19 1.61 -3.96
N VAL A 151 -16.20 0.73 -4.00
CA VAL A 151 -15.52 0.26 -2.78
C VAL A 151 -14.90 1.42 -2.01
N ASP A 152 -14.93 1.35 -0.67
CA ASP A 152 -14.46 2.44 0.19
C ASP A 152 -12.96 2.70 -0.02
N LEU A 153 -12.14 1.64 -0.18
CA LEU A 153 -10.71 1.72 -0.47
C LEU A 153 -10.33 0.84 -1.66
N LEU A 154 -9.71 1.41 -2.66
CA LEU A 154 -9.13 0.68 -3.80
C LEU A 154 -7.62 0.62 -3.66
N VAL A 155 -7.03 -0.56 -3.79
CA VAL A 155 -5.59 -0.73 -4.07
C VAL A 155 -5.43 -1.07 -5.55
N LEU A 156 -4.66 -0.26 -6.26
CA LEU A 156 -4.30 -0.47 -7.66
C LEU A 156 -2.79 -0.67 -7.76
N ASP A 157 -2.37 -1.91 -7.95
CA ASP A 157 -0.96 -2.30 -7.93
C ASP A 157 -0.34 -2.26 -9.32
N ASP A 158 0.93 -1.91 -9.37
CA ASP A 158 1.83 -1.95 -10.54
C ASP A 158 1.39 -1.09 -11.73
N LEU A 159 0.87 0.12 -11.44
CA LEU A 159 0.44 1.07 -12.45
C LEU A 159 1.60 1.48 -13.38
N GLY A 160 1.36 1.36 -14.68
CA GLY A 160 2.31 1.76 -15.72
C GLY A 160 3.35 0.69 -16.08
N ALA A 161 3.38 -0.48 -15.43
CA ALA A 161 4.30 -1.57 -15.76
C ALA A 161 4.16 -2.03 -17.22
N TRP A 162 2.95 -1.96 -17.75
CA TRP A 162 2.64 -2.27 -19.15
C TRP A 162 2.39 -0.99 -19.96
N LYS A 163 2.61 -1.06 -21.26
CA LYS A 163 2.27 0.05 -22.15
C LYS A 163 0.75 0.24 -22.15
N ILE A 164 0.31 1.41 -21.70
CA ILE A 164 -1.10 1.76 -21.60
C ILE A 164 -1.62 2.17 -22.99
N THR A 165 -2.72 1.56 -23.44
CA THR A 165 -3.45 1.97 -24.65
C THR A 165 -4.40 3.12 -24.32
N ASP A 166 -4.88 3.83 -25.36
CA ASP A 166 -5.83 4.92 -25.16
C ASP A 166 -7.10 4.46 -24.42
N TRP A 167 -7.64 3.30 -24.79
CA TRP A 167 -8.77 2.71 -24.08
C TRP A 167 -8.49 2.45 -22.59
N MET A 168 -7.33 1.87 -22.26
CA MET A 168 -6.93 1.64 -20.87
C MET A 168 -6.78 2.96 -20.11
N ASN A 169 -6.27 3.98 -20.79
CA ASN A 169 -6.10 5.32 -20.22
C ASN A 169 -7.46 5.96 -19.89
N ASP A 170 -8.41 5.91 -20.82
CA ASP A 170 -9.76 6.45 -20.63
C ASP A 170 -10.52 5.68 -19.53
N THR A 171 -10.42 4.36 -19.51
CA THR A 171 -11.03 3.52 -18.47
C THR A 171 -10.45 3.83 -17.09
N LEU A 172 -9.13 3.92 -16.98
CA LEU A 172 -8.46 4.26 -15.74
C LEU A 172 -8.82 5.67 -15.27
N PHE A 173 -8.88 6.64 -16.21
CA PHE A 173 -9.30 7.99 -15.90
C PHE A 173 -10.74 8.01 -15.37
N TYR A 174 -11.66 7.26 -15.98
CA TYR A 174 -13.03 7.12 -15.50
C TYR A 174 -13.06 6.60 -14.05
N ILE A 175 -12.35 5.50 -13.77
CA ILE A 175 -12.30 4.90 -12.41
C ILE A 175 -11.79 5.93 -11.39
N LEU A 176 -10.61 6.50 -11.65
CA LEU A 176 -9.96 7.41 -10.70
C LEU A 176 -10.75 8.71 -10.52
N ASN A 177 -11.30 9.27 -11.61
CA ASN A 177 -12.11 10.49 -11.54
C ASN A 177 -13.43 10.27 -10.77
N SER A 178 -14.11 9.15 -11.00
CA SER A 178 -15.33 8.81 -10.26
C SER A 178 -15.06 8.65 -8.77
N ARG A 179 -13.95 7.99 -8.40
CA ARG A 179 -13.53 7.85 -7.00
C ARG A 179 -13.13 9.18 -6.37
N TYR A 180 -12.42 10.03 -7.12
CA TYR A 180 -12.05 11.38 -6.70
C TYR A 180 -13.29 12.23 -6.37
N LEU A 181 -14.26 12.28 -7.29
CA LEU A 181 -15.51 13.03 -7.09
C LEU A 181 -16.32 12.49 -5.90
N ALA A 182 -16.28 11.19 -5.68
CA ALA A 182 -16.94 10.54 -4.54
C ALA A 182 -16.10 10.58 -3.24
N ARG A 183 -14.92 11.22 -3.25
CA ARG A 183 -13.97 11.27 -2.12
C ARG A 183 -13.59 9.87 -1.58
N ARG A 184 -13.48 8.89 -2.46
CA ARG A 184 -13.09 7.52 -2.12
C ARG A 184 -11.59 7.34 -2.32
N PRO A 185 -10.81 7.07 -1.25
CA PRO A 185 -9.36 6.96 -1.33
C PRO A 185 -8.90 5.80 -2.20
N SER A 186 -7.73 5.98 -2.80
CA SER A 186 -7.06 4.95 -3.59
C SER A 186 -5.59 4.84 -3.17
N LEU A 187 -5.10 3.62 -3.01
CA LEU A 187 -3.68 3.33 -2.79
C LEU A 187 -3.12 2.80 -4.11
N ILE A 188 -2.15 3.49 -4.66
CA ILE A 188 -1.62 3.17 -5.97
C ILE A 188 -0.14 2.88 -5.84
N THR A 189 0.35 1.83 -6.50
CA THR A 189 1.78 1.54 -6.58
C THR A 189 2.27 1.67 -8.01
N THR A 190 3.51 2.11 -8.19
CA THR A 190 4.16 2.18 -9.48
C THR A 190 5.67 2.00 -9.36
N ASN A 191 6.29 1.38 -10.36
CA ASN A 191 7.74 1.25 -10.45
C ASN A 191 8.41 2.49 -11.05
N PHE A 192 7.62 3.45 -11.53
CA PHE A 192 8.11 4.66 -12.16
C PHE A 192 8.18 5.81 -11.15
N GLN A 193 9.22 6.62 -11.28
CA GLN A 193 9.33 7.84 -10.50
C GLN A 193 8.33 8.88 -11.02
N ASP A 194 7.61 9.50 -10.09
CA ASP A 194 6.79 10.65 -10.40
C ASP A 194 7.61 11.92 -10.14
N VAL A 195 8.17 12.49 -11.20
CA VAL A 195 8.96 13.73 -11.15
C VAL A 195 8.23 14.84 -11.88
N THR A 196 8.41 16.07 -11.42
CA THR A 196 7.91 17.23 -12.16
C THR A 196 8.74 17.43 -13.43
N ALA A 197 8.19 18.12 -14.44
CA ALA A 197 8.92 18.45 -15.66
C ALA A 197 10.20 19.28 -15.36
N ARG A 198 10.23 20.04 -14.26
CA ARG A 198 11.40 20.77 -13.79
C ARG A 198 12.48 19.84 -13.24
N ASP A 199 12.10 18.85 -12.46
CA ASP A 199 13.03 17.88 -11.87
C ASP A 199 13.61 16.97 -12.95
N ALA A 200 12.79 16.60 -13.95
CA ALA A 200 13.22 15.80 -15.10
C ALA A 200 14.25 16.55 -15.99
N ALA A 201 14.13 17.88 -16.10
CA ALA A 201 15.07 18.70 -16.87
C ALA A 201 16.47 18.82 -16.22
N HIS A 202 16.58 18.56 -14.91
CA HIS A 202 17.83 18.56 -14.15
C HIS A 202 18.40 17.16 -13.93
N ALA A 203 17.65 16.11 -14.27
CA ALA A 203 18.14 14.74 -14.22
C ALA A 203 19.16 14.54 -15.34
N ASP A 204 20.28 13.92 -14.98
CA ASP A 204 21.41 13.66 -15.89
C ASP A 204 20.93 13.03 -17.21
N GLN A 205 21.12 13.73 -18.33
CA GLN A 205 20.65 13.36 -19.66
C GLN A 205 21.26 12.06 -20.19
N LEU A 206 22.22 11.47 -19.47
CA LEU A 206 22.95 10.27 -19.85
C LEU A 206 22.17 8.97 -19.58
N VAL A 207 21.14 8.99 -18.73
CA VAL A 207 20.32 7.81 -18.47
C VAL A 207 18.87 8.13 -18.82
N ARG A 208 18.40 7.57 -19.92
CA ARG A 208 16.99 7.65 -20.35
C ARG A 208 16.11 6.89 -19.35
N ARG A 209 15.71 7.56 -18.27
CA ARG A 209 14.74 7.00 -17.32
C ARG A 209 13.34 7.34 -17.80
N GLU A 210 12.48 6.33 -17.87
CA GLU A 210 11.04 6.55 -18.08
C GLU A 210 10.41 6.99 -16.76
N TYR A 211 9.60 8.03 -16.81
CA TYR A 211 8.86 8.54 -15.68
C TYR A 211 7.40 8.10 -15.75
N LEU A 212 6.68 8.22 -14.63
CA LEU A 212 5.27 7.87 -14.58
C LEU A 212 4.45 8.60 -15.65
N VAL A 213 4.74 9.87 -15.90
CA VAL A 213 4.06 10.67 -16.95
C VAL A 213 4.20 10.08 -18.34
N ASP A 214 5.35 9.46 -18.65
CA ASP A 214 5.60 8.85 -19.96
C ASP A 214 4.76 7.58 -20.17
N ARG A 215 4.34 6.96 -19.07
CA ARG A 215 3.56 5.72 -19.07
C ARG A 215 2.05 5.97 -19.09
N ILE A 216 1.57 6.94 -18.30
CA ILE A 216 0.13 7.18 -18.09
C ILE A 216 -0.38 8.49 -18.70
N GLY A 217 0.52 9.32 -19.21
CA GLY A 217 0.19 10.64 -19.77
C GLY A 217 -0.07 11.71 -18.71
N GLN A 218 -0.04 12.96 -19.16
CA GLN A 218 -0.12 14.14 -18.29
C GLN A 218 -1.47 14.26 -17.59
N ARG A 219 -2.57 13.90 -18.26
CA ARG A 219 -3.93 14.01 -17.71
C ARG A 219 -4.12 13.15 -16.47
N LEU A 220 -3.76 11.87 -16.55
CA LEU A 220 -3.84 10.94 -15.40
C LEU A 220 -2.87 11.33 -14.29
N ARG A 221 -1.62 11.69 -14.66
CA ARG A 221 -0.65 12.14 -13.67
C ARG A 221 -1.15 13.35 -12.87
N SER A 222 -1.75 14.34 -13.53
CA SER A 222 -2.35 15.51 -12.86
C SER A 222 -3.41 15.08 -11.84
N ARG A 223 -4.28 14.15 -12.23
CA ARG A 223 -5.31 13.61 -11.33
C ARG A 223 -4.71 12.88 -10.13
N LEU A 224 -3.68 12.05 -10.34
CA LEU A 224 -2.98 11.36 -9.25
C LEU A 224 -2.31 12.32 -8.27
N THR A 225 -1.73 13.41 -8.78
CA THR A 225 -1.10 14.44 -7.95
C THR A 225 -2.12 15.15 -7.05
N GLU A 226 -3.35 15.33 -7.55
CA GLU A 226 -4.42 15.98 -6.80
C GLU A 226 -5.04 15.04 -5.75
N MET A 227 -5.15 13.75 -6.04
CA MET A 227 -5.88 12.80 -5.20
C MET A 227 -5.01 11.90 -4.33
N CYS A 228 -3.68 11.96 -4.44
CA CYS A 228 -2.78 11.09 -3.70
C CYS A 228 -1.58 11.83 -3.11
N LEU A 229 -1.29 11.54 -1.84
CA LEU A 229 -0.01 11.90 -1.23
C LEU A 229 1.09 10.99 -1.78
N ARG A 230 2.18 11.56 -2.27
CA ARG A 230 3.33 10.79 -2.78
C ARG A 230 4.12 10.17 -1.65
N VAL A 231 4.44 8.89 -1.83
CA VAL A 231 5.20 8.07 -0.89
C VAL A 231 6.35 7.41 -1.67
N PRO A 232 7.49 8.10 -1.83
CA PRO A 232 8.64 7.51 -2.50
C PRO A 232 9.29 6.47 -1.59
N LEU A 233 9.65 5.33 -2.19
CA LEU A 233 10.48 4.28 -1.59
C LEU A 233 11.72 4.09 -2.45
N ASP A 234 12.87 4.01 -1.80
CA ASP A 234 14.15 3.73 -2.45
C ASP A 234 14.94 2.72 -1.62
N GLY A 235 15.66 1.84 -2.30
CA GLY A 235 16.43 0.80 -1.63
C GLY A 235 16.73 -0.36 -2.56
N GLU A 236 17.40 -1.36 -2.02
CA GLU A 236 17.68 -2.62 -2.70
C GLU A 236 16.42 -3.47 -2.87
N ASP A 237 16.40 -4.32 -3.90
CA ASP A 237 15.33 -5.29 -4.08
C ASP A 237 15.34 -6.32 -2.93
N PHE A 238 14.31 -6.27 -2.10
CA PHE A 238 14.16 -7.16 -0.94
C PHE A 238 14.08 -8.65 -1.33
N ARG A 239 13.65 -8.94 -2.57
CA ARG A 239 13.57 -10.30 -3.10
C ARG A 239 14.96 -10.87 -3.34
N GLU A 240 15.89 -10.06 -3.86
CA GLU A 240 17.28 -10.45 -4.07
C GLU A 240 18.01 -10.68 -2.74
N ARG A 241 17.81 -9.78 -1.78
CA ARG A 241 18.36 -9.96 -0.40
C ARG A 241 17.89 -11.27 0.21
N ARG A 242 16.60 -11.57 0.11
CA ARG A 242 16.02 -12.80 0.65
C ARG A 242 16.54 -14.06 -0.06
N GLN A 243 16.70 -13.99 -1.38
CA GLN A 243 17.32 -15.09 -2.14
C GLN A 243 18.77 -15.33 -1.72
N THR A 244 19.55 -14.26 -1.58
CA THR A 244 20.96 -14.35 -1.16
C THR A 244 21.06 -14.93 0.26
N ALA A 245 20.23 -14.48 1.20
CA ALA A 245 20.17 -15.01 2.54
C ALA A 245 19.81 -16.51 2.57
N ASN A 246 18.79 -16.91 1.80
CA ASN A 246 18.39 -18.32 1.68
C ASN A 246 19.47 -19.18 1.02
N ARG A 247 20.14 -18.68 -0.02
CA ARG A 247 21.23 -19.37 -0.69
C ARG A 247 22.39 -19.60 0.26
N ASN A 248 22.78 -18.59 1.06
CA ASN A 248 23.83 -18.70 2.07
C ASN A 248 23.45 -19.70 3.17
N ALA A 249 22.19 -19.72 3.62
CA ALA A 249 21.69 -20.66 4.60
C ALA A 249 21.73 -22.13 4.08
N VAL A 250 21.36 -22.34 2.81
CA VAL A 250 21.37 -23.68 2.18
C VAL A 250 22.78 -24.16 1.88
N MET A 251 23.71 -23.26 1.52
CA MET A 251 25.09 -23.59 1.20
C MET A 251 25.99 -23.70 2.43
N GLY A 252 25.48 -23.52 3.65
CA GLY A 252 26.26 -23.66 4.89
C GLY A 252 27.36 -22.60 5.06
N THR A 253 27.39 -21.55 4.25
CA THR A 253 28.30 -20.42 4.40
C THR A 253 27.73 -19.45 5.42
N SER A 254 27.72 -19.86 6.70
CA SER A 254 27.56 -18.91 7.80
C SER A 254 28.80 -18.02 7.82
N SER A 255 28.69 -16.81 7.35
CA SER A 255 29.64 -15.76 7.71
C SER A 255 29.40 -15.49 9.19
N ALA A 256 30.21 -16.10 10.04
CA ALA A 256 30.28 -15.71 11.44
C ALA A 256 30.51 -14.18 11.50
N PRO A 257 29.87 -13.49 12.43
CA PRO A 257 30.14 -12.05 12.61
C PRO A 257 31.65 -11.90 12.88
N PRO A 258 32.31 -10.85 12.36
CA PRO A 258 33.73 -10.63 12.58
C PRO A 258 33.99 -10.61 14.08
N GLU A 259 34.97 -11.44 14.50
CA GLU A 259 35.45 -11.49 15.89
C GLU A 259 35.75 -10.03 16.34
N PRO A 260 35.29 -9.60 17.50
CA PRO A 260 35.63 -8.28 18.00
C PRO A 260 37.16 -8.14 18.10
N ALA A 261 37.69 -7.09 17.48
CA ALA A 261 39.12 -6.80 17.50
C ALA A 261 39.68 -6.90 18.93
N PRO A 262 40.85 -7.49 19.13
CA PRO A 262 41.43 -7.64 20.46
C PRO A 262 41.56 -6.27 21.12
N GLN A 263 40.95 -6.12 22.29
CA GLN A 263 41.03 -4.89 23.08
C GLN A 263 42.49 -4.64 23.46
N GLN A 264 43.04 -3.52 23.06
CA GLN A 264 44.34 -3.09 23.47
C GLN A 264 44.38 -2.95 25.00
N PRO A 265 45.40 -3.49 25.64
CA PRO A 265 45.56 -3.36 27.12
C PRO A 265 45.65 -1.89 27.48
N PRO A 266 45.10 -1.46 28.64
CA PRO A 266 45.10 -0.08 29.05
C PRO A 266 46.57 0.42 29.25
N PRO A 267 46.86 1.71 28.97
CA PRO A 267 48.20 2.26 29.08
C PRO A 267 48.69 2.16 30.53
N ARG A 268 49.91 1.60 30.70
CA ARG A 268 50.56 1.50 32.01
C ARG A 268 50.73 2.89 32.63
N ARG A 269 50.22 3.07 33.84
CA ARG A 269 50.43 4.30 34.63
C ARG A 269 51.92 4.50 34.86
N PRO A 270 52.46 5.74 34.72
CA PRO A 270 53.84 6.04 35.07
C PRO A 270 54.04 5.85 36.57
N ARG A 271 55.08 5.08 36.96
CA ARG A 271 55.55 5.02 38.35
C ARG A 271 56.26 6.34 38.65
N PHE A 272 55.70 7.13 39.50
CA PHE A 272 56.47 8.18 40.18
C PHE A 272 57.30 7.52 41.27
N GLY A 273 58.61 7.48 41.07
CA GLY A 273 59.58 7.17 42.12
C GLY A 273 59.68 8.32 43.10
N GLY A 274 59.67 8.02 44.37
CA GLY A 274 59.98 8.90 45.45
C GLY A 274 61.45 9.17 45.61
#